data_daa0f1ba86ae145252a7f05bff343461
#
_entry.id   daa0f1ba86ae145252a7f05bff343461
#
_cell.length_a   1.000
_cell.length_b   1.000
_cell.length_c   1.000
_cell.angle_alpha   90.00
_cell.angle_beta   90.00
_cell.angle_gamma   90.00
#
_symmetry.space_group_name_H-M   'P 1'
#
loop_
_entity.id
_entity.type
_entity.pdbx_description
1 polymer ?
#
loop_
_entity_poly.entity_id
_entity_poly.type
_entity_poly.pdbx_seq_one_letter_code
_entity_poly.pdbx_strand_id
1 'polypeptide(L)'
;MPTVPRRTLAAVGVAAAIGVSACGGTAPPPAAAPASGQGTWTWTDDRGKNISLPSRPQRVVAQSGAAAALWDFGVRPVAVFGPHRLKDGGRDPEVGEVDIAKVESIGNVWGEFNVEKYASLRPDLLVAGMYQKNTLWYVPEESVQAVDQIAPSAGVQLSGKPLVEIIERYGQLAAALGADPKAAPVVEAKNRFDAASAALRTLAAARPDLKVMVVTATPDNLYVAYLPDHPDIKYWGELGLNIVHPARPTESEGGFWEVVSWENADKYQADVILVDARTQSMKIEEMAGKPTWAKLPAVRAGQLYPWHAAERYSYLGYAKVMEELKTNLEQARDDVVK
;
A
#
# COMPACT_ATOMS: atom_id res chain seq x y z
N MET A 1 59.49 -30.47 36.08
CA MET A 1 60.36 -30.36 37.25
C MET A 1 60.90 -28.94 37.36
N PRO A 2 61.06 -28.33 38.50
CA PRO A 2 60.22 -28.25 39.72
C PRO A 2 59.86 -26.77 39.99
N THR A 3 59.15 -26.25 40.90
CA THR A 3 58.75 -26.55 42.29
C THR A 3 57.78 -25.48 42.78
N VAL A 4 56.85 -25.90 43.61
CA VAL A 4 56.05 -25.05 44.52
C VAL A 4 56.89 -24.78 45.80
N PRO A 5 56.66 -23.68 46.56
CA PRO A 5 55.92 -23.78 47.80
C PRO A 5 55.06 -22.53 48.14
N ARG A 6 53.89 -22.62 48.69
CA ARG A 6 53.30 -22.90 50.04
C ARG A 6 53.59 -21.85 51.12
N ARG A 7 52.43 -21.48 51.77
CA ARG A 7 52.17 -21.01 53.16
C ARG A 7 52.19 -19.49 53.39
N THR A 8 51.33 -18.84 54.17
CA THR A 8 50.70 -19.25 55.44
C THR A 8 49.53 -18.38 55.86
N LEU A 9 48.67 -18.94 56.71
CA LEU A 9 47.56 -18.40 57.48
C LEU A 9 47.92 -17.26 58.50
N ALA A 10 46.88 -16.43 58.84
CA ALA A 10 46.48 -16.00 60.22
C ALA A 10 45.20 -15.14 60.01
N ALA A 11 44.10 -15.40 60.55
CA ALA A 11 43.45 -15.65 61.81
C ALA A 11 43.06 -14.35 62.60
N VAL A 12 41.72 -14.20 62.81
CA VAL A 12 40.95 -13.78 63.98
C VAL A 12 40.82 -12.28 64.31
N GLY A 13 39.58 -11.88 64.46
CA GLY A 13 39.15 -10.67 65.20
C GLY A 13 37.60 -10.48 65.11
N VAL A 14 36.92 -11.09 66.09
CA VAL A 14 35.49 -10.89 66.38
C VAL A 14 35.33 -9.61 67.21
N ALA A 15 34.37 -8.75 66.85
CA ALA A 15 33.76 -7.80 67.71
C ALA A 15 32.28 -7.60 67.37
N ALA A 16 31.39 -8.07 68.20
CA ALA A 16 29.96 -7.84 68.16
C ALA A 16 29.63 -6.45 68.71
N ALA A 17 28.78 -5.70 68.07
CA ALA A 17 28.06 -4.58 68.70
C ALA A 17 26.60 -4.61 68.23
N ILE A 18 25.71 -4.79 69.19
CA ILE A 18 24.24 -4.73 69.03
C ILE A 18 23.85 -3.26 69.14
N GLY A 19 23.06 -2.82 68.18
CA GLY A 19 22.47 -1.46 68.04
C GLY A 19 21.11 -1.46 67.44
N VAL A 20 20.14 -1.09 68.18
CA VAL A 20 18.68 -1.11 68.14
C VAL A 20 18.04 -0.44 66.92
N SER A 21 16.93 -1.02 66.44
CA SER A 21 15.87 -0.62 65.57
C SER A 21 15.58 0.87 65.34
N ALA A 22 15.40 1.26 64.06
CA ALA A 22 14.43 2.29 63.71
C ALA A 22 13.82 1.90 62.37
N CYS A 23 12.50 1.66 62.31
CA CYS A 23 11.69 1.47 61.12
C CYS A 23 11.64 2.77 60.31
N GLY A 24 12.22 2.75 59.12
CA GLY A 24 12.02 3.75 58.09
C GLY A 24 11.87 3.01 56.77
N GLY A 25 10.62 2.78 56.32
CA GLY A 25 10.32 2.16 55.04
C GLY A 25 10.69 3.12 53.92
N THR A 26 11.82 2.89 53.29
CA THR A 26 12.15 3.45 51.95
C THR A 26 11.56 2.53 50.90
N ALA A 27 10.54 3.03 50.19
CA ALA A 27 10.03 2.38 49.01
C ALA A 27 11.19 2.16 48.00
N PRO A 28 11.24 1.01 47.31
CA PRO A 28 12.23 0.80 46.25
C PRO A 28 12.04 1.86 45.16
N PRO A 29 13.13 2.38 44.57
CA PRO A 29 13.01 3.29 43.43
C PRO A 29 12.21 2.62 42.34
N PRO A 30 11.35 3.37 41.59
CA PRO A 30 10.60 2.80 40.48
C PRO A 30 11.58 2.18 39.50
N ALA A 31 11.29 0.94 39.12
CA ALA A 31 12.06 0.22 38.10
C ALA A 31 12.17 1.14 36.87
N ALA A 32 13.39 1.44 36.48
CA ALA A 32 13.65 2.18 35.26
C ALA A 32 12.94 1.46 34.10
N ALA A 33 12.06 2.18 33.41
CA ALA A 33 11.48 1.68 32.16
C ALA A 33 12.62 1.22 31.27
N PRO A 34 12.46 0.09 30.53
CA PRO A 34 13.50 -0.39 29.62
C PRO A 34 13.85 0.75 28.66
N ALA A 35 15.10 1.18 28.64
CA ALA A 35 15.62 2.12 27.70
C ALA A 35 15.35 1.55 26.30
N SER A 36 14.44 2.17 25.56
CA SER A 36 14.26 1.92 24.14
C SER A 36 15.62 2.08 23.48
N GLY A 37 16.14 1.01 22.85
CA GLY A 37 17.44 1.00 22.23
C GLY A 37 17.60 2.22 21.30
N GLN A 38 18.47 3.15 21.67
CA GLN A 38 18.82 4.32 20.89
C GLN A 38 19.80 3.90 19.80
N GLY A 39 19.28 3.22 18.76
CA GLY A 39 20.02 2.97 17.53
C GLY A 39 19.51 3.92 16.45
N THR A 40 20.41 4.46 15.64
CA THR A 40 20.07 5.22 14.44
C THR A 40 19.13 4.39 13.55
N TRP A 41 17.95 4.93 13.23
CA TRP A 41 17.05 4.31 12.26
C TRP A 41 17.47 4.73 10.85
N THR A 42 17.57 3.76 9.95
CA THR A 42 17.95 4.01 8.56
C THR A 42 16.98 3.33 7.59
N TRP A 43 16.71 3.99 6.48
CA TRP A 43 15.91 3.47 5.39
C TRP A 43 16.39 4.03 4.06
N THR A 44 16.57 3.17 3.06
CA THR A 44 16.81 3.60 1.68
C THR A 44 15.50 3.43 0.90
N ASP A 45 14.96 4.52 0.36
CA ASP A 45 13.74 4.49 -0.42
C ASP A 45 13.97 4.10 -1.89
N ASP A 46 12.90 4.00 -2.68
CA ASP A 46 13.00 3.54 -4.06
C ASP A 46 13.51 4.62 -5.04
N ARG A 47 13.76 5.84 -4.55
CA ARG A 47 14.53 6.87 -5.25
C ARG A 47 16.04 6.71 -5.03
N GLY A 48 16.46 5.79 -4.16
CA GLY A 48 17.83 5.66 -3.68
C GLY A 48 18.20 6.68 -2.60
N LYS A 49 17.21 7.42 -2.03
CA LYS A 49 17.43 8.38 -0.95
C LYS A 49 17.67 7.64 0.36
N ASN A 50 18.84 7.84 0.97
CA ASN A 50 19.14 7.34 2.30
C ASN A 50 18.57 8.27 3.37
N ILE A 51 17.65 7.76 4.17
CA ILE A 51 17.04 8.44 5.31
C ILE A 51 17.73 7.92 6.58
N SER A 52 18.24 8.84 7.40
CA SER A 52 18.86 8.52 8.69
C SER A 52 18.27 9.40 9.78
N LEU A 53 17.70 8.79 10.80
CA LEU A 53 17.06 9.45 11.93
C LEU A 53 17.66 8.95 13.24
N PRO A 54 17.72 9.79 14.28
CA PRO A 54 18.31 9.40 15.57
C PRO A 54 17.51 8.29 16.29
N SER A 55 16.25 8.09 15.91
CA SER A 55 15.38 7.04 16.42
C SER A 55 14.35 6.64 15.38
N ARG A 56 13.67 5.51 15.60
CA ARG A 56 12.58 5.05 14.74
C ARG A 56 11.44 6.08 14.69
N PRO A 57 10.94 6.44 13.48
CA PRO A 57 9.81 7.35 13.32
C PRO A 57 8.58 6.89 14.12
N GLN A 58 7.94 7.82 14.82
CA GLN A 58 6.71 7.60 15.57
C GLN A 58 5.52 8.37 14.98
N ARG A 59 5.80 9.47 14.30
CA ARG A 59 4.81 10.38 13.72
C ARG A 59 4.88 10.31 12.20
N VAL A 60 4.34 9.21 11.66
CA VAL A 60 4.31 8.97 10.21
C VAL A 60 3.09 9.68 9.61
N VAL A 61 3.33 10.44 8.55
CA VAL A 61 2.29 11.01 7.68
C VAL A 61 2.35 10.28 6.36
N ALA A 62 1.20 9.83 5.83
CA ALA A 62 1.22 9.00 4.64
C ALA A 62 0.13 9.38 3.63
N GLN A 63 0.45 9.23 2.33
CA GLN A 63 -0.53 9.30 1.25
C GLN A 63 -1.57 8.18 1.43
N SER A 64 -2.82 8.41 1.02
CA SER A 64 -3.98 7.52 1.28
C SER A 64 -3.70 6.04 1.04
N GLY A 65 -3.25 5.66 -0.15
CA GLY A 65 -2.92 4.27 -0.47
C GLY A 65 -1.73 3.73 0.33
N ALA A 66 -0.71 4.57 0.59
CA ALA A 66 0.42 4.22 1.45
C ALA A 66 -0.02 4.06 2.92
N ALA A 67 -0.89 4.94 3.41
CA ALA A 67 -1.47 4.84 4.74
C ALA A 67 -2.27 3.55 4.92
N ALA A 68 -3.09 3.21 3.92
CA ALA A 68 -3.90 1.99 3.91
C ALA A 68 -3.03 0.72 3.90
N ALA A 69 -1.98 0.69 3.07
CA ALA A 69 -1.03 -0.43 3.05
C ALA A 69 -0.33 -0.58 4.41
N LEU A 70 0.23 0.50 4.95
CA LEU A 70 0.89 0.49 6.26
C LEU A 70 -0.07 0.09 7.39
N TRP A 71 -1.35 0.49 7.31
CA TRP A 71 -2.37 0.14 8.30
C TRP A 71 -2.61 -1.36 8.38
N ASP A 72 -2.69 -2.02 7.23
CA ASP A 72 -2.87 -3.48 7.15
C ASP A 72 -1.65 -4.24 7.72
N PHE A 73 -0.45 -3.66 7.62
CA PHE A 73 0.77 -4.19 8.24
C PHE A 73 0.95 -3.79 9.72
N GLY A 74 0.03 -3.01 10.31
CA GLY A 74 0.05 -2.70 11.74
C GLY A 74 0.64 -1.33 12.10
N VAL A 75 1.09 -0.51 11.15
CA VAL A 75 1.52 0.88 11.39
C VAL A 75 0.31 1.81 11.41
N ARG A 76 0.31 2.79 12.29
CA ARG A 76 -0.79 3.76 12.45
C ARG A 76 -0.27 5.17 12.14
N PRO A 77 -0.43 5.68 10.91
CA PRO A 77 -0.11 7.05 10.57
C PRO A 77 -0.89 8.04 11.43
N VAL A 78 -0.27 9.18 11.75
CA VAL A 78 -0.93 10.26 12.51
C VAL A 78 -1.76 11.17 11.63
N ALA A 79 -1.45 11.19 10.33
CA ALA A 79 -2.19 11.98 9.33
C ALA A 79 -2.12 11.33 7.95
N VAL A 80 -3.09 11.71 7.10
CA VAL A 80 -3.21 11.26 5.71
C VAL A 80 -3.37 12.44 4.77
N PHE A 81 -2.98 12.24 3.50
CA PHE A 81 -3.23 13.15 2.38
C PHE A 81 -3.57 12.37 1.11
N GLY A 82 -4.24 13.01 0.16
CA GLY A 82 -4.86 12.32 -0.97
C GLY A 82 -6.28 11.83 -0.63
N PRO A 83 -6.98 11.12 -1.51
CA PRO A 83 -8.36 10.72 -1.33
C PRO A 83 -8.53 9.86 -0.07
N HIS A 84 -9.25 10.36 0.91
CA HIS A 84 -9.57 9.63 2.15
C HIS A 84 -10.98 9.90 2.66
N ARG A 85 -11.63 10.97 2.16
CA ARG A 85 -13.01 11.32 2.51
C ARG A 85 -13.84 11.59 1.26
N LEU A 86 -15.05 11.05 1.24
CA LEU A 86 -16.07 11.36 0.26
C LEU A 86 -16.74 12.70 0.59
N LYS A 87 -17.48 13.26 -0.37
CA LYS A 87 -18.22 14.53 -0.19
C LYS A 87 -19.29 14.47 0.92
N ASP A 88 -19.84 13.30 1.17
CA ASP A 88 -20.82 13.05 2.24
C ASP A 88 -20.17 12.83 3.63
N GLY A 89 -18.84 12.90 3.70
CA GLY A 89 -18.04 12.65 4.91
C GLY A 89 -17.69 11.19 5.14
N GLY A 90 -18.15 10.29 4.29
CA GLY A 90 -17.79 8.88 4.30
C GLY A 90 -16.30 8.65 3.99
N ARG A 91 -15.87 7.41 4.17
CA ARG A 91 -14.50 6.99 3.88
C ARG A 91 -14.34 6.71 2.38
N ASP A 92 -13.33 7.32 1.74
CA ASP A 92 -12.97 6.99 0.37
C ASP A 92 -12.35 5.57 0.33
N PRO A 93 -12.69 4.72 -0.66
CA PRO A 93 -12.12 3.37 -0.79
C PRO A 93 -10.58 3.35 -0.83
N GLU A 94 -9.93 4.37 -1.41
CA GLU A 94 -8.47 4.44 -1.54
C GLU A 94 -7.73 4.42 -0.18
N VAL A 95 -8.36 4.93 0.88
CA VAL A 95 -7.76 4.91 2.23
C VAL A 95 -7.95 3.58 2.97
N GLY A 96 -8.61 2.61 2.36
CA GLY A 96 -8.78 1.26 2.90
C GLY A 96 -9.44 1.22 4.28
N GLU A 97 -8.80 0.53 5.23
CA GLU A 97 -9.33 0.35 6.59
C GLU A 97 -8.82 1.40 7.60
N VAL A 98 -8.15 2.46 7.14
CA VAL A 98 -7.68 3.55 8.01
C VAL A 98 -8.87 4.17 8.74
N ASP A 99 -8.76 4.30 10.05
CA ASP A 99 -9.78 4.99 10.88
C ASP A 99 -9.65 6.50 10.67
N ILE A 100 -10.37 7.03 9.67
CA ILE A 100 -10.33 8.45 9.28
C ILE A 100 -10.85 9.41 10.37
N ALA A 101 -11.45 8.90 11.45
CA ALA A 101 -11.83 9.71 12.60
C ALA A 101 -10.66 9.93 13.57
N LYS A 102 -9.60 9.11 13.48
CA LYS A 102 -8.43 9.16 14.37
C LYS A 102 -7.17 9.69 13.71
N VAL A 103 -7.21 9.99 12.42
CA VAL A 103 -6.07 10.56 11.68
C VAL A 103 -6.39 11.98 11.24
N GLU A 104 -5.36 12.84 11.24
CA GLU A 104 -5.49 14.19 10.73
C GLU A 104 -5.51 14.19 9.19
N SER A 105 -6.27 15.10 8.59
CA SER A 105 -6.26 15.34 7.15
C SER A 105 -5.33 16.50 6.80
N ILE A 106 -4.44 16.30 5.82
CA ILE A 106 -3.54 17.34 5.31
C ILE A 106 -3.99 17.86 3.93
N GLY A 107 -4.97 17.23 3.33
CA GLY A 107 -5.56 17.53 2.02
C GLY A 107 -6.21 16.29 1.46
N ASN A 108 -7.34 16.44 0.75
CA ASN A 108 -8.15 15.32 0.27
C ASN A 108 -8.10 15.13 -1.25
N VAL A 109 -7.76 16.19 -1.99
CA VAL A 109 -7.70 16.16 -3.46
C VAL A 109 -6.33 16.60 -3.95
N TRP A 110 -6.08 16.40 -5.23
CA TRP A 110 -4.83 16.82 -5.86
C TRP A 110 -4.61 18.33 -5.69
N GLY A 111 -3.41 18.72 -5.29
CA GLY A 111 -3.04 20.12 -5.07
C GLY A 111 -3.41 20.71 -3.70
N GLU A 112 -4.11 19.97 -2.84
CA GLU A 112 -4.53 20.47 -1.52
C GLU A 112 -3.56 20.15 -0.36
N PHE A 113 -2.31 19.79 -0.65
CA PHE A 113 -1.34 19.46 0.41
C PHE A 113 -1.05 20.68 1.29
N ASN A 114 -1.54 20.67 2.54
CA ASN A 114 -1.41 21.76 3.50
C ASN A 114 -0.08 21.67 4.26
N VAL A 115 0.96 22.37 3.78
CA VAL A 115 2.31 22.38 4.36
C VAL A 115 2.33 22.91 5.79
N GLU A 116 1.52 23.95 6.11
CA GLU A 116 1.47 24.53 7.46
C GLU A 116 0.91 23.52 8.48
N LYS A 117 -0.20 22.84 8.11
CA LYS A 117 -0.77 21.79 8.94
C LYS A 117 0.21 20.62 9.07
N TYR A 118 0.89 20.23 8.00
CA TYR A 118 1.93 19.21 8.03
C TYR A 118 3.02 19.55 9.05
N ALA A 119 3.55 20.77 9.01
CA ALA A 119 4.57 21.25 9.96
C ALA A 119 4.06 21.23 11.41
N SER A 120 2.80 21.66 11.64
CA SER A 120 2.18 21.69 12.97
C SER A 120 2.09 20.32 13.63
N LEU A 121 1.99 19.26 12.83
CA LEU A 121 1.96 17.86 13.29
C LEU A 121 3.34 17.37 13.73
N ARG A 122 4.42 18.09 13.45
CA ARG A 122 5.79 17.68 13.76
C ARG A 122 6.07 16.22 13.36
N PRO A 123 5.91 15.87 12.06
CA PRO A 123 6.13 14.52 11.59
C PRO A 123 7.61 14.11 11.69
N ASP A 124 7.86 12.81 11.79
CA ASP A 124 9.21 12.23 11.73
C ASP A 124 9.50 11.69 10.31
N LEU A 125 8.47 11.31 9.58
CA LEU A 125 8.57 10.71 8.25
C LEU A 125 7.29 10.95 7.45
N LEU A 126 7.45 11.31 6.17
CA LEU A 126 6.38 11.26 5.18
C LEU A 126 6.55 9.99 4.32
N VAL A 127 5.45 9.30 4.00
CA VAL A 127 5.45 8.13 3.10
C VAL A 127 4.45 8.36 1.96
N ALA A 128 4.89 8.18 0.72
CA ALA A 128 4.02 8.23 -0.45
C ALA A 128 4.39 7.16 -1.48
N GLY A 129 3.38 6.67 -2.20
CA GLY A 129 3.62 5.91 -3.42
C GLY A 129 4.15 6.79 -4.55
N MET A 130 4.76 6.19 -5.55
CA MET A 130 5.26 6.86 -6.76
C MET A 130 4.78 6.10 -7.99
N TYR A 131 3.84 6.67 -8.73
CA TYR A 131 3.44 6.16 -10.04
C TYR A 131 4.40 6.62 -11.15
N GLN A 132 4.94 7.83 -11.02
CA GLN A 132 5.99 8.35 -11.88
C GLN A 132 7.32 8.33 -11.12
N LYS A 133 8.41 8.14 -11.84
CA LYS A 133 9.76 8.06 -11.24
C LYS A 133 10.07 9.34 -10.45
N ASN A 134 10.46 9.16 -9.20
CA ASN A 134 10.84 10.21 -8.25
C ASN A 134 9.72 11.19 -7.84
N THR A 135 8.49 10.99 -8.27
CA THR A 135 7.37 11.88 -7.95
C THR A 135 6.52 11.28 -6.83
N LEU A 136 6.54 11.93 -5.67
CA LEU A 136 5.71 11.54 -4.53
C LEU A 136 4.23 11.87 -4.82
N TRP A 137 3.38 10.83 -4.86
CA TRP A 137 1.99 11.00 -5.26
C TRP A 137 1.22 11.89 -4.28
N TYR A 138 0.45 12.84 -4.79
CA TYR A 138 -0.27 13.87 -4.03
C TYR A 138 0.61 14.87 -3.26
N VAL A 139 1.93 14.90 -3.45
CA VAL A 139 2.78 16.00 -2.99
C VAL A 139 3.03 16.93 -4.18
N PRO A 140 2.52 18.18 -4.18
CA PRO A 140 2.79 19.13 -5.26
C PRO A 140 4.31 19.38 -5.41
N GLU A 141 4.78 19.48 -6.63
CA GLU A 141 6.22 19.61 -6.93
C GLU A 141 6.83 20.82 -6.20
N GLU A 142 6.11 21.93 -6.18
CA GLU A 142 6.49 23.17 -5.48
C GLU A 142 6.58 23.00 -3.96
N SER A 143 5.91 21.99 -3.39
CA SER A 143 5.90 21.71 -1.94
C SER A 143 6.99 20.75 -1.50
N VAL A 144 7.61 19.99 -2.41
CA VAL A 144 8.55 18.90 -2.08
C VAL A 144 9.71 19.42 -1.21
N GLN A 145 10.29 20.58 -1.56
CA GLN A 145 11.40 21.15 -0.80
C GLN A 145 10.98 21.51 0.63
N ALA A 146 9.82 22.14 0.80
CA ALA A 146 9.31 22.52 2.11
C ALA A 146 8.96 21.28 2.96
N VAL A 147 8.39 20.27 2.35
CA VAL A 147 8.11 18.97 2.99
C VAL A 147 9.39 18.31 3.50
N ASP A 148 10.42 18.22 2.67
CA ASP A 148 11.70 17.58 3.03
C ASP A 148 12.51 18.39 4.09
N GLN A 149 12.26 19.70 4.23
CA GLN A 149 12.83 20.55 5.31
C GLN A 149 12.15 20.29 6.66
N ILE A 150 10.88 19.87 6.67
CA ILE A 150 10.12 19.56 7.89
C ILE A 150 10.46 18.16 8.38
N ALA A 151 10.36 17.15 7.50
CA ALA A 151 10.71 15.78 7.79
C ALA A 151 11.12 15.05 6.50
N PRO A 152 12.01 14.06 6.56
CA PRO A 152 12.36 13.28 5.39
C PRO A 152 11.14 12.56 4.80
N SER A 153 11.17 12.37 3.48
CA SER A 153 10.15 11.62 2.77
C SER A 153 10.70 10.29 2.24
N ALA A 154 9.89 9.23 2.32
CA ALA A 154 10.16 7.91 1.75
C ALA A 154 9.17 7.63 0.61
N GLY A 155 9.70 7.42 -0.59
CA GLY A 155 8.94 7.04 -1.77
C GLY A 155 8.97 5.53 -1.99
N VAL A 156 7.80 4.93 -2.32
CA VAL A 156 7.68 3.53 -2.76
C VAL A 156 7.27 3.51 -4.21
N GLN A 157 8.10 2.93 -5.09
CA GLN A 157 7.82 2.84 -6.53
C GLN A 157 6.71 1.81 -6.78
N LEU A 158 5.68 2.24 -7.51
CA LEU A 158 4.51 1.43 -7.84
C LEU A 158 4.54 0.96 -9.30
N SER A 159 4.54 1.89 -10.25
CA SER A 159 4.51 1.55 -11.67
C SER A 159 5.76 0.80 -12.13
N GLY A 160 5.56 -0.15 -13.04
CA GLY A 160 6.61 -0.96 -13.61
C GLY A 160 7.20 -2.01 -12.65
N LYS A 161 6.70 -2.09 -11.41
CA LYS A 161 7.10 -3.08 -10.42
C LYS A 161 6.14 -4.27 -10.37
N PRO A 162 6.62 -5.48 -10.05
CA PRO A 162 5.75 -6.60 -9.74
C PRO A 162 4.89 -6.33 -8.50
N LEU A 163 3.61 -6.70 -8.54
CA LEU A 163 2.67 -6.50 -7.42
C LEU A 163 3.21 -7.00 -6.08
N VAL A 164 3.76 -8.22 -6.07
CA VAL A 164 4.27 -8.85 -4.84
C VAL A 164 5.46 -8.06 -4.28
N GLU A 165 6.36 -7.55 -5.15
CA GLU A 165 7.50 -6.72 -4.73
C GLU A 165 7.03 -5.44 -4.02
N ILE A 166 5.98 -4.80 -4.53
CA ILE A 166 5.41 -3.58 -3.91
C ILE A 166 4.80 -3.91 -2.54
N ILE A 167 4.01 -4.98 -2.46
CA ILE A 167 3.41 -5.42 -1.19
C ILE A 167 4.51 -5.72 -0.16
N GLU A 168 5.54 -6.47 -0.55
CA GLU A 168 6.68 -6.79 0.31
C GLU A 168 7.46 -5.54 0.72
N ARG A 169 7.58 -4.56 -0.18
CA ARG A 169 8.25 -3.29 0.10
C ARG A 169 7.53 -2.48 1.19
N TYR A 170 6.19 -2.42 1.15
CA TYR A 170 5.40 -1.83 2.25
C TYR A 170 5.52 -2.66 3.54
N GLY A 171 5.54 -3.98 3.45
CA GLY A 171 5.79 -4.86 4.59
C GLY A 171 7.15 -4.63 5.25
N GLN A 172 8.23 -4.47 4.45
CA GLN A 172 9.57 -4.14 4.92
C GLN A 172 9.62 -2.77 5.59
N LEU A 173 8.97 -1.76 5.00
CA LEU A 173 8.88 -0.43 5.59
C LEU A 173 8.11 -0.48 6.92
N ALA A 174 6.98 -1.19 6.97
CA ALA A 174 6.21 -1.37 8.19
C ALA A 174 7.02 -2.05 9.30
N ALA A 175 7.80 -3.08 8.96
CA ALA A 175 8.70 -3.74 9.91
C ALA A 175 9.80 -2.78 10.41
N ALA A 176 10.40 -1.99 9.53
CA ALA A 176 11.36 -0.95 9.91
C ALA A 176 10.72 0.11 10.83
N LEU A 177 9.43 0.40 10.65
CA LEU A 177 8.63 1.27 11.52
C LEU A 177 8.15 0.55 12.80
N GLY A 178 8.52 -0.71 13.00
CA GLY A 178 8.30 -1.48 14.22
C GLY A 178 7.04 -2.33 14.24
N ALA A 179 6.38 -2.52 13.13
CA ALA A 179 5.33 -3.52 13.01
C ALA A 179 5.93 -4.94 13.05
N ASP A 180 5.16 -5.89 13.56
CA ASP A 180 5.55 -7.30 13.56
C ASP A 180 5.08 -7.97 12.25
N PRO A 181 5.99 -8.35 11.32
CA PRO A 181 5.61 -9.02 10.09
C PRO A 181 5.04 -10.43 10.30
N LYS A 182 5.17 -10.98 11.51
CA LYS A 182 4.64 -12.29 11.92
C LYS A 182 3.35 -12.16 12.73
N ALA A 183 2.81 -10.97 12.89
CA ALA A 183 1.52 -10.78 13.55
C ALA A 183 0.44 -11.62 12.86
N ALA A 184 -0.42 -12.26 13.64
CA ALA A 184 -1.44 -13.17 13.11
C ALA A 184 -2.27 -12.59 11.95
N PRO A 185 -2.74 -11.31 11.99
CA PRO A 185 -3.48 -10.72 10.88
C PRO A 185 -2.66 -10.62 9.57
N VAL A 186 -1.35 -10.35 9.66
CA VAL A 186 -0.47 -10.25 8.48
C VAL A 186 -0.24 -11.62 7.85
N VAL A 187 0.01 -12.63 8.70
CA VAL A 187 0.20 -14.02 8.24
C VAL A 187 -1.09 -14.57 7.61
N GLU A 188 -2.24 -14.31 8.24
CA GLU A 188 -3.55 -14.72 7.71
C GLU A 188 -3.85 -14.04 6.36
N ALA A 189 -3.61 -12.74 6.26
CA ALA A 189 -3.77 -11.99 5.01
C ALA A 189 -2.88 -12.55 3.89
N LYS A 190 -1.62 -12.89 4.20
CA LYS A 190 -0.71 -13.51 3.23
C LYS A 190 -1.20 -14.88 2.78
N ASN A 191 -1.61 -15.74 3.71
CA ASN A 191 -2.16 -17.05 3.36
C ASN A 191 -3.40 -16.94 2.46
N ARG A 192 -4.27 -15.97 2.74
CA ARG A 192 -5.45 -15.67 1.94
C ARG A 192 -5.09 -15.17 0.54
N PHE A 193 -4.08 -14.28 0.44
CA PHE A 193 -3.54 -13.82 -0.85
C PHE A 193 -2.98 -14.98 -1.68
N ASP A 194 -2.17 -15.86 -1.06
CA ASP A 194 -1.58 -17.01 -1.73
C ASP A 194 -2.67 -17.97 -2.23
N ALA A 195 -3.71 -18.22 -1.43
CA ALA A 195 -4.85 -19.04 -1.80
C ALA A 195 -5.67 -18.43 -2.96
N ALA A 196 -5.93 -17.13 -2.93
CA ALA A 196 -6.63 -16.42 -4.00
C ALA A 196 -5.83 -16.44 -5.31
N SER A 197 -4.51 -16.27 -5.24
CA SER A 197 -3.61 -16.39 -6.39
C SER A 197 -3.63 -17.79 -7.00
N ALA A 198 -3.59 -18.84 -6.18
CA ALA A 198 -3.69 -20.22 -6.64
C ALA A 198 -5.05 -20.51 -7.30
N ALA A 199 -6.13 -19.98 -6.73
CA ALA A 199 -7.48 -20.13 -7.27
C ALA A 199 -7.65 -19.44 -8.63
N LEU A 200 -7.13 -18.21 -8.79
CA LEU A 200 -7.12 -17.52 -10.09
C LEU A 200 -6.29 -18.27 -11.14
N ARG A 201 -5.13 -18.81 -10.76
CA ARG A 201 -4.31 -19.62 -11.67
C ARG A 201 -5.06 -20.85 -12.15
N THR A 202 -5.77 -21.53 -11.25
CA THR A 202 -6.59 -22.69 -11.58
C THR A 202 -7.73 -22.31 -12.54
N LEU A 203 -8.40 -21.20 -12.30
CA LEU A 203 -9.47 -20.68 -13.15
C LEU A 203 -8.93 -20.31 -14.53
N ALA A 204 -7.82 -19.59 -14.62
CA ALA A 204 -7.18 -19.22 -15.87
C ALA A 204 -6.79 -20.44 -16.71
N ALA A 205 -6.22 -21.48 -16.09
CA ALA A 205 -5.89 -22.74 -16.76
C ALA A 205 -7.12 -23.50 -17.27
N ALA A 206 -8.25 -23.40 -16.56
CA ALA A 206 -9.51 -24.03 -16.98
C ALA A 206 -10.24 -23.22 -18.07
N ARG A 207 -9.92 -21.94 -18.24
CA ARG A 207 -10.60 -21.01 -19.18
C ARG A 207 -9.59 -20.15 -19.94
N PRO A 208 -8.70 -20.75 -20.74
CA PRO A 208 -7.61 -20.03 -21.41
C PRO A 208 -8.10 -19.02 -22.48
N ASP A 209 -9.32 -19.22 -23.00
CA ASP A 209 -9.91 -18.37 -24.04
C ASP A 209 -10.72 -17.21 -23.49
N LEU A 210 -10.97 -17.13 -22.17
CA LEU A 210 -11.69 -16.05 -21.52
C LEU A 210 -10.89 -14.75 -21.60
N LYS A 211 -11.29 -13.84 -22.47
CA LYS A 211 -10.63 -12.55 -22.72
C LYS A 211 -11.10 -11.51 -21.70
N VAL A 212 -10.17 -10.91 -20.97
CA VAL A 212 -10.44 -9.89 -19.96
C VAL A 212 -9.77 -8.58 -20.38
N MET A 213 -10.49 -7.48 -20.42
CA MET A 213 -9.98 -6.13 -20.69
C MET A 213 -10.20 -5.23 -19.46
N VAL A 214 -9.27 -4.32 -19.20
CA VAL A 214 -9.37 -3.37 -18.08
C VAL A 214 -9.40 -1.96 -18.63
N VAL A 215 -10.37 -1.14 -18.18
CA VAL A 215 -10.59 0.21 -18.69
C VAL A 215 -10.89 1.22 -17.59
N THR A 216 -10.56 2.48 -17.88
CA THR A 216 -11.16 3.65 -17.23
C THR A 216 -11.75 4.56 -18.28
N ALA A 217 -12.58 5.52 -17.89
CA ALA A 217 -13.23 6.41 -18.84
C ALA A 217 -13.47 7.82 -18.28
N THR A 218 -13.50 8.76 -19.21
CA THR A 218 -13.97 10.13 -19.01
C THR A 218 -15.11 10.42 -20.00
N PRO A 219 -15.82 11.56 -19.87
CA PRO A 219 -16.82 11.94 -20.87
C PRO A 219 -16.29 11.96 -22.31
N ASP A 220 -15.00 12.25 -22.50
CA ASP A 220 -14.38 12.45 -23.81
C ASP A 220 -13.75 11.18 -24.38
N ASN A 221 -13.16 10.32 -23.56
CA ASN A 221 -12.38 9.17 -24.00
C ASN A 221 -12.56 7.93 -23.15
N LEU A 222 -12.36 6.77 -23.79
CA LEU A 222 -12.08 5.49 -23.16
C LEU A 222 -10.56 5.30 -23.04
N TYR A 223 -10.10 4.74 -21.95
CA TYR A 223 -8.69 4.43 -21.69
C TYR A 223 -8.55 2.93 -21.45
N VAL A 224 -7.79 2.26 -22.31
CA VAL A 224 -7.49 0.83 -22.17
C VAL A 224 -6.15 0.66 -21.47
N ALA A 225 -6.13 -0.14 -20.41
CA ALA A 225 -4.96 -0.32 -19.58
C ALA A 225 -3.79 -0.95 -20.34
N TYR A 226 -2.61 -0.34 -20.28
CA TYR A 226 -1.37 -0.91 -20.76
C TYR A 226 -0.77 -1.84 -19.69
N LEU A 227 -0.94 -3.14 -19.87
CA LEU A 227 -0.64 -4.17 -18.87
C LEU A 227 0.71 -4.02 -18.17
N PRO A 228 1.85 -3.73 -18.85
CA PRO A 228 3.17 -3.70 -18.19
C PRO A 228 3.30 -2.69 -17.04
N ASP A 229 2.51 -1.60 -17.04
CA ASP A 229 2.63 -0.51 -16.06
C ASP A 229 1.58 -0.57 -14.94
N HIS A 230 0.66 -1.56 -15.00
CA HIS A 230 -0.31 -1.83 -13.95
C HIS A 230 0.10 -3.09 -13.17
N PRO A 231 0.61 -2.98 -11.94
CA PRO A 231 1.15 -4.11 -11.18
C PRO A 231 0.16 -5.26 -10.98
N ASP A 232 -1.10 -4.95 -10.70
CA ASP A 232 -2.17 -5.91 -10.47
C ASP A 232 -2.59 -6.63 -11.76
N ILE A 233 -2.85 -5.89 -12.83
CA ILE A 233 -3.24 -6.45 -14.14
C ILE A 233 -2.13 -7.33 -14.68
N LYS A 234 -0.88 -6.89 -14.56
CA LYS A 234 0.31 -7.66 -14.92
C LYS A 234 0.38 -8.97 -14.13
N TYR A 235 0.16 -8.88 -12.81
CA TYR A 235 0.15 -10.06 -11.95
C TYR A 235 -0.94 -11.06 -12.34
N TRP A 236 -2.14 -10.59 -12.67
CA TRP A 236 -3.21 -11.47 -13.16
C TRP A 236 -2.84 -12.14 -14.49
N GLY A 237 -2.20 -11.43 -15.40
CA GLY A 237 -1.62 -12.02 -16.62
C GLY A 237 -0.56 -13.09 -16.32
N GLU A 238 0.32 -12.86 -15.32
CA GLU A 238 1.31 -13.84 -14.85
C GLU A 238 0.67 -15.07 -14.16
N LEU A 239 -0.54 -14.91 -13.61
CA LEU A 239 -1.36 -16.04 -13.13
C LEU A 239 -2.03 -16.82 -14.27
N GLY A 240 -1.97 -16.33 -15.51
CA GLY A 240 -2.47 -16.99 -16.71
C GLY A 240 -3.77 -16.44 -17.27
N LEU A 241 -4.32 -15.34 -16.72
CA LEU A 241 -5.49 -14.68 -17.32
C LEU A 241 -5.14 -14.09 -18.69
N ASN A 242 -6.02 -14.28 -19.65
CA ASN A 242 -5.89 -13.75 -21.01
C ASN A 242 -6.30 -12.27 -21.03
N ILE A 243 -5.34 -11.39 -20.77
CA ILE A 243 -5.57 -9.94 -20.69
C ILE A 243 -5.43 -9.31 -22.07
N VAL A 244 -6.51 -8.71 -22.55
CA VAL A 244 -6.54 -7.89 -23.77
C VAL A 244 -6.04 -6.49 -23.44
N HIS A 245 -4.93 -6.09 -24.02
CA HIS A 245 -4.31 -4.80 -23.76
C HIS A 245 -3.63 -4.23 -25.01
N PRO A 246 -3.37 -2.91 -25.09
CA PRO A 246 -2.65 -2.29 -26.19
C PRO A 246 -1.19 -2.76 -26.25
N ALA A 247 -0.61 -2.73 -27.47
CA ALA A 247 0.81 -3.05 -27.66
C ALA A 247 1.74 -1.96 -27.11
N ARG A 248 1.25 -0.73 -26.99
CA ARG A 248 1.96 0.44 -26.43
C ARG A 248 0.95 1.44 -25.86
N PRO A 249 1.36 2.22 -24.85
CA PRO A 249 0.50 3.27 -24.30
C PRO A 249 0.50 4.53 -25.19
N THR A 250 -0.39 5.47 -24.88
CA THR A 250 -0.34 6.84 -25.38
C THR A 250 0.64 7.64 -24.53
N GLU A 251 1.67 8.23 -25.14
CA GLU A 251 2.77 8.90 -24.43
C GLU A 251 2.32 10.04 -23.50
N SER A 252 1.28 10.81 -23.93
CA SER A 252 0.74 11.92 -23.14
C SER A 252 0.05 11.50 -21.83
N GLU A 253 -0.26 10.21 -21.68
CA GLU A 253 -0.97 9.66 -20.51
C GLU A 253 -0.03 8.95 -19.51
N GLY A 254 1.22 9.35 -19.47
CA GLY A 254 2.19 8.86 -18.50
C GLY A 254 2.61 7.40 -18.65
N GLY A 255 2.22 6.75 -19.75
CA GLY A 255 2.59 5.37 -20.05
C GLY A 255 1.60 4.30 -19.56
N PHE A 256 0.50 4.68 -18.90
CA PHE A 256 -0.43 3.72 -18.28
C PHE A 256 -1.55 3.23 -19.20
N TRP A 257 -1.92 4.02 -20.22
CA TRP A 257 -3.15 3.86 -20.96
C TRP A 257 -2.93 4.04 -22.46
N GLU A 258 -3.71 3.33 -23.27
CA GLU A 258 -4.01 3.81 -24.59
C GLU A 258 -5.31 4.61 -24.56
N VAL A 259 -5.26 5.85 -25.07
CA VAL A 259 -6.45 6.68 -25.26
C VAL A 259 -7.18 6.25 -26.52
N VAL A 260 -8.45 5.93 -26.39
CA VAL A 260 -9.33 5.52 -27.47
C VAL A 260 -10.56 6.43 -27.48
N SER A 261 -10.85 7.07 -28.62
CA SER A 261 -12.07 7.86 -28.73
C SER A 261 -13.31 6.96 -28.60
N TRP A 262 -14.43 7.53 -28.15
CA TRP A 262 -15.67 6.75 -28.00
C TRP A 262 -16.18 6.15 -29.32
N GLU A 263 -15.86 6.75 -30.47
CA GLU A 263 -16.19 6.22 -31.80
C GLU A 263 -15.44 4.93 -32.08
N ASN A 264 -14.24 4.78 -31.54
CA ASN A 264 -13.35 3.64 -31.73
C ASN A 264 -13.32 2.71 -30.50
N ALA A 265 -14.29 2.80 -29.61
CA ALA A 265 -14.33 2.00 -28.37
C ALA A 265 -14.33 0.48 -28.63
N ASP A 266 -14.66 0.03 -29.85
CA ASP A 266 -14.63 -1.35 -30.31
C ASP A 266 -13.29 -1.84 -30.86
N LYS A 267 -12.23 -1.00 -30.76
CA LYS A 267 -10.87 -1.37 -31.19
C LYS A 267 -10.37 -2.64 -30.51
N TYR A 268 -10.70 -2.81 -29.24
CA TYR A 268 -10.41 -4.00 -28.46
C TYR A 268 -11.72 -4.68 -28.05
N GLN A 269 -11.73 -6.01 -28.09
CA GLN A 269 -12.89 -6.79 -27.72
C GLN A 269 -12.50 -7.85 -26.69
N ALA A 270 -13.31 -7.99 -25.67
CA ALA A 270 -13.11 -8.96 -24.58
C ALA A 270 -14.47 -9.58 -24.19
N ASP A 271 -14.40 -10.74 -23.56
CA ASP A 271 -15.57 -11.40 -22.99
C ASP A 271 -16.00 -10.72 -21.68
N VAL A 272 -15.03 -10.18 -20.93
CA VAL A 272 -15.22 -9.46 -19.67
C VAL A 272 -14.50 -8.12 -19.74
N ILE A 273 -15.16 -7.06 -19.25
CA ILE A 273 -14.53 -5.76 -19.06
C ILE A 273 -14.56 -5.39 -17.58
N LEU A 274 -13.38 -5.14 -17.02
CA LEU A 274 -13.21 -4.59 -15.68
C LEU A 274 -13.13 -3.06 -15.80
N VAL A 275 -14.05 -2.37 -15.13
CA VAL A 275 -14.21 -0.91 -15.22
C VAL A 275 -13.72 -0.26 -13.92
N ASP A 276 -12.92 0.78 -14.05
CA ASP A 276 -12.38 1.54 -12.92
C ASP A 276 -13.49 2.02 -11.99
N ALA A 277 -13.44 1.55 -10.75
CA ALA A 277 -14.44 1.85 -9.71
C ALA A 277 -14.12 3.10 -8.87
N ARG A 278 -12.99 3.79 -9.13
CA ARG A 278 -12.65 5.02 -8.39
C ARG A 278 -13.73 6.08 -8.52
N THR A 279 -13.85 6.92 -7.50
CA THR A 279 -14.91 7.94 -7.42
C THR A 279 -14.85 9.00 -8.51
N GLN A 280 -13.66 9.28 -9.03
CA GLN A 280 -13.42 10.24 -10.11
C GLN A 280 -13.60 9.66 -11.52
N SER A 281 -13.72 8.34 -11.67
CA SER A 281 -13.91 7.69 -12.96
C SER A 281 -15.37 7.70 -13.38
N MET A 282 -15.62 7.74 -14.70
CA MET A 282 -16.95 7.65 -15.27
C MET A 282 -17.60 6.31 -14.90
N LYS A 283 -18.86 6.34 -14.48
CA LYS A 283 -19.56 5.13 -14.02
C LYS A 283 -20.09 4.32 -15.19
N ILE A 284 -20.27 3.01 -14.99
CA ILE A 284 -20.78 2.07 -16.00
C ILE A 284 -22.11 2.56 -16.60
N GLU A 285 -22.99 3.08 -15.76
CA GLU A 285 -24.31 3.58 -16.16
C GLU A 285 -24.19 4.81 -17.09
N GLU A 286 -23.21 5.67 -16.86
CA GLU A 286 -22.93 6.84 -17.71
C GLU A 286 -22.33 6.43 -19.05
N MET A 287 -21.50 5.37 -19.07
CA MET A 287 -20.90 4.82 -20.28
C MET A 287 -21.95 4.19 -21.23
N ALA A 288 -23.07 3.74 -20.70
CA ALA A 288 -24.17 3.11 -21.47
C ALA A 288 -24.73 4.03 -22.58
N GLY A 289 -24.61 5.35 -22.44
CA GLY A 289 -24.99 6.34 -23.45
C GLY A 289 -24.05 6.44 -24.66
N LYS A 290 -22.89 5.74 -24.67
CA LYS A 290 -21.90 5.77 -25.75
C LYS A 290 -22.22 4.69 -26.80
N PRO A 291 -22.57 5.06 -28.06
CA PRO A 291 -23.16 4.10 -29.03
C PRO A 291 -22.25 2.95 -29.42
N THR A 292 -20.93 3.19 -29.55
CA THR A 292 -19.96 2.14 -29.92
C THR A 292 -19.67 1.23 -28.74
N TRP A 293 -19.52 1.79 -27.53
CA TRP A 293 -19.40 1.04 -26.29
C TRP A 293 -20.57 0.08 -26.07
N ALA A 294 -21.80 0.55 -26.25
CA ALA A 294 -23.02 -0.24 -26.09
C ALA A 294 -23.10 -1.46 -27.03
N LYS A 295 -22.30 -1.49 -28.11
CA LYS A 295 -22.25 -2.62 -29.07
C LYS A 295 -21.22 -3.68 -28.67
N LEU A 296 -20.29 -3.40 -27.75
CA LEU A 296 -19.27 -4.36 -27.31
C LEU A 296 -19.91 -5.66 -26.84
N PRO A 297 -19.33 -6.83 -27.16
CA PRO A 297 -19.85 -8.13 -26.73
C PRO A 297 -20.04 -8.24 -25.21
N ALA A 298 -19.01 -7.85 -24.43
CA ALA A 298 -19.07 -7.86 -22.97
C ALA A 298 -20.19 -6.95 -22.42
N VAL A 299 -20.36 -5.74 -22.99
CA VAL A 299 -21.41 -4.79 -22.57
C VAL A 299 -22.80 -5.38 -22.83
N ARG A 300 -23.02 -5.97 -24.01
CA ARG A 300 -24.29 -6.60 -24.38
C ARG A 300 -24.58 -7.85 -23.57
N ALA A 301 -23.56 -8.55 -23.12
CA ALA A 301 -23.68 -9.71 -22.25
C ALA A 301 -23.83 -9.35 -20.78
N GLY A 302 -23.69 -8.07 -20.41
CA GLY A 302 -23.73 -7.62 -19.00
C GLY A 302 -22.49 -8.05 -18.21
N GLN A 303 -21.36 -8.33 -18.87
CA GLN A 303 -20.13 -8.82 -18.24
C GLN A 303 -19.16 -7.67 -17.94
N LEU A 304 -19.68 -6.70 -17.20
CA LEU A 304 -18.96 -5.53 -16.69
C LEU A 304 -18.82 -5.67 -15.16
N TYR A 305 -17.60 -5.62 -14.66
CA TYR A 305 -17.32 -5.75 -13.24
C TYR A 305 -16.39 -4.64 -12.77
N PRO A 306 -16.38 -4.31 -11.48
CA PRO A 306 -15.49 -3.28 -10.97
C PRO A 306 -14.00 -3.70 -11.03
N TRP A 307 -13.14 -2.72 -11.33
CA TRP A 307 -11.71 -2.79 -11.12
C TRP A 307 -11.32 -1.81 -10.03
N HIS A 308 -10.68 -2.30 -8.99
CA HIS A 308 -10.22 -1.50 -7.85
C HIS A 308 -8.84 -0.89 -8.13
N ALA A 309 -8.79 0.10 -9.04
CA ALA A 309 -7.55 0.70 -9.56
C ALA A 309 -6.65 1.35 -8.49
N ALA A 310 -7.21 1.73 -7.35
CA ALA A 310 -6.49 2.34 -6.24
C ALA A 310 -6.46 1.42 -5.00
N GLU A 311 -6.52 0.08 -5.20
CA GLU A 311 -6.41 -0.85 -4.08
C GLU A 311 -5.04 -0.72 -3.39
N ARG A 312 -5.05 -0.79 -2.08
CA ARG A 312 -3.86 -0.67 -1.25
C ARG A 312 -2.91 -1.86 -1.44
N TYR A 313 -1.65 -1.58 -1.54
CA TYR A 313 -0.61 -2.59 -1.74
C TYR A 313 -0.32 -3.36 -0.45
N SER A 314 -1.26 -4.22 -0.07
CA SER A 314 -1.17 -5.15 1.04
C SER A 314 -1.70 -6.53 0.64
N TYR A 315 -1.28 -7.57 1.36
CA TYR A 315 -1.83 -8.90 1.16
C TYR A 315 -3.35 -8.95 1.40
N LEU A 316 -3.85 -8.19 2.40
CA LEU A 316 -5.28 -8.17 2.72
C LEU A 316 -6.10 -7.49 1.62
N GLY A 317 -5.63 -6.37 1.08
CA GLY A 317 -6.29 -5.66 -0.01
C GLY A 317 -6.40 -6.55 -1.24
N TYR A 318 -5.27 -7.03 -1.73
CA TYR A 318 -5.26 -7.83 -2.96
C TYR A 318 -5.86 -9.25 -2.81
N ALA A 319 -5.89 -9.83 -1.62
CA ALA A 319 -6.65 -11.05 -1.41
C ALA A 319 -8.14 -10.84 -1.70
N LYS A 320 -8.73 -9.77 -1.16
CA LYS A 320 -10.14 -9.42 -1.39
C LYS A 320 -10.44 -9.18 -2.87
N VAL A 321 -9.59 -8.38 -3.53
CA VAL A 321 -9.73 -8.07 -4.98
C VAL A 321 -9.68 -9.34 -5.82
N MET A 322 -8.73 -10.23 -5.56
CA MET A 322 -8.60 -11.47 -6.34
C MET A 322 -9.73 -12.47 -6.08
N GLU A 323 -10.26 -12.53 -4.86
CA GLU A 323 -11.44 -13.35 -4.53
C GLU A 323 -12.69 -12.84 -5.27
N GLU A 324 -12.89 -11.51 -5.30
CA GLU A 324 -13.97 -10.88 -6.07
C GLU A 324 -13.79 -11.12 -7.57
N LEU A 325 -12.60 -10.88 -8.10
CA LEU A 325 -12.26 -11.13 -9.51
C LEU A 325 -12.57 -12.58 -9.90
N LYS A 326 -12.10 -13.54 -9.07
CA LYS A 326 -12.40 -14.96 -9.29
C LYS A 326 -13.90 -15.22 -9.38
N THR A 327 -14.66 -14.71 -8.42
CA THR A 327 -16.12 -14.88 -8.38
C THR A 327 -16.80 -14.33 -9.63
N ASN A 328 -16.37 -13.15 -10.09
CA ASN A 328 -16.89 -12.51 -11.30
C ASN A 328 -16.54 -13.32 -12.56
N LEU A 329 -15.29 -13.78 -12.67
CA LEU A 329 -14.84 -14.56 -13.82
C LEU A 329 -15.46 -15.97 -13.87
N GLU A 330 -15.77 -16.59 -12.75
CA GLU A 330 -16.47 -17.90 -12.71
C GLU A 330 -17.86 -17.84 -13.32
N GLN A 331 -18.55 -16.71 -13.19
CA GLN A 331 -19.90 -16.49 -13.70
C GLN A 331 -19.91 -16.00 -15.16
N ALA A 332 -18.78 -15.49 -15.64
CA ALA A 332 -18.69 -14.93 -16.97
C ALA A 332 -18.72 -16.02 -18.06
N ARG A 333 -19.26 -15.68 -19.21
CA ARG A 333 -19.20 -16.50 -20.45
C ARG A 333 -17.93 -16.17 -21.22
N ASP A 334 -17.34 -17.15 -21.89
CA ASP A 334 -16.12 -17.05 -22.70
C ASP A 334 -16.38 -17.21 -24.22
N ASP A 335 -17.65 -17.13 -24.61
CA ASP A 335 -18.13 -17.28 -25.98
C ASP A 335 -18.78 -15.99 -26.54
N VAL A 336 -18.63 -14.84 -25.88
CA VAL A 336 -19.29 -13.61 -26.32
C VAL A 336 -18.49 -12.85 -27.37
N VAL A 337 -17.17 -13.02 -27.43
CA VAL A 337 -16.31 -12.60 -28.53
C VAL A 337 -16.13 -13.76 -29.48
N LYS A 338 -16.62 -13.59 -30.71
CA LYS A 338 -16.52 -14.61 -31.77
C LYS A 338 -15.15 -14.58 -32.44
#